data_d15c84f87b7e66d35c3afe215f59bc15
#
_entry.id   d15c84f87b7e66d35c3afe215f59bc15
#
_cell.length_a   1.000
_cell.length_b   1.000
_cell.length_c   1.000
_cell.angle_alpha   90.00
_cell.angle_beta   90.00
_cell.angle_gamma   90.00
#
_symmetry.space_group_name_H-M   'P 1'
#
loop_
_entity.id
_entity.type
_entity.pdbx_description
1 polymer ?
#
loop_
_entity_poly.entity_id
_entity_poly.type
_entity_poly.pdbx_seq_one_letter_code
_entity_poly.pdbx_strand_id
1 'polypeptide(L)'
;SGKVRFPILVDSKEQILSMHPIINSQLTGRITERTKDVFIECSGFDLGILKTCLNIIVTFLAEIGGNIYQMEIQYKGLIGKSKEKTPDLAPRNMKISLENTNKLLGVDIKEKQLKQLLEKMGYNYKNKAVEIPPWRADILHEVDLIEDVAIAYGYENFIPEIPEISTIGGEDPAEKVKKSI
;
A
#
# COMPACT_ATOMS: atom_id res chain seq x y z
N SER A 1 20.35 -3.72 37.38
CA SER A 1 19.35 -4.65 36.87
C SER A 1 18.23 -3.85 36.21
N GLY A 2 18.30 -3.65 34.89
CA GLY A 2 17.25 -2.96 34.14
C GLY A 2 15.99 -3.82 34.10
N LYS A 3 14.94 -3.37 34.79
CA LYS A 3 13.62 -3.98 34.67
C LYS A 3 13.13 -3.73 33.25
N VAL A 4 12.99 -4.77 32.45
CA VAL A 4 12.35 -4.71 31.13
C VAL A 4 10.86 -4.41 31.38
N ARG A 5 10.35 -3.31 30.80
CA ARG A 5 8.93 -2.95 30.89
C ARG A 5 8.30 -3.25 29.52
N PHE A 6 7.17 -3.92 29.55
CA PHE A 6 6.37 -4.18 28.36
C PHE A 6 5.09 -3.33 28.39
N PRO A 7 4.69 -2.71 27.28
CA PRO A 7 3.42 -2.02 27.20
C PRO A 7 2.26 -3.02 27.27
N ILE A 8 1.22 -2.67 28.00
CA ILE A 8 -0.01 -3.45 28.11
C ILE A 8 -1.17 -2.54 27.72
N LEU A 9 -2.04 -3.03 26.84
CA LEU A 9 -3.31 -2.38 26.52
C LEU A 9 -4.39 -2.92 27.46
N VAL A 10 -5.14 -1.99 28.03
CA VAL A 10 -6.25 -2.27 28.94
C VAL A 10 -7.48 -1.49 28.52
N ASP A 11 -8.66 -2.10 28.69
CA ASP A 11 -9.93 -1.44 28.43
C ASP A 11 -10.38 -0.55 29.61
N SER A 12 -11.54 0.09 29.47
CA SER A 12 -12.13 0.96 30.51
C SER A 12 -12.54 0.20 31.77
N LYS A 13 -12.57 -1.12 31.77
CA LYS A 13 -12.87 -2.02 32.89
C LYS A 13 -11.60 -2.63 33.48
N GLU A 14 -10.45 -2.11 33.15
CA GLU A 14 -9.12 -2.60 33.54
C GLU A 14 -8.81 -4.05 33.09
N GLN A 15 -9.52 -4.54 32.06
CA GLN A 15 -9.23 -5.85 31.48
C GLN A 15 -8.07 -5.73 30.49
N ILE A 16 -7.15 -6.67 30.58
CA ILE A 16 -6.01 -6.73 29.65
C ILE A 16 -6.50 -7.17 28.27
N LEU A 17 -6.22 -6.36 27.24
CA LEU A 17 -6.49 -6.67 25.84
C LEU A 17 -5.31 -7.38 25.19
N SER A 18 -4.12 -6.78 25.33
CA SER A 18 -2.89 -7.32 24.74
C SER A 18 -1.65 -6.84 25.50
N MET A 19 -0.55 -7.55 25.32
CA MET A 19 0.79 -7.15 25.73
C MET A 19 1.73 -7.25 24.52
N HIS A 20 2.31 -6.12 24.15
CA HIS A 20 3.21 -6.08 22.98
C HIS A 20 4.50 -6.88 23.25
N PRO A 21 5.07 -7.47 22.21
CA PRO A 21 4.71 -7.30 20.78
C PRO A 21 3.70 -8.32 20.22
N ILE A 22 3.40 -9.43 20.92
CA ILE A 22 2.72 -10.56 20.24
C ILE A 22 1.62 -11.24 21.08
N ILE A 23 1.40 -10.84 22.32
CA ILE A 23 0.52 -11.60 23.22
C ILE A 23 -0.85 -10.95 23.31
N ASN A 24 -1.88 -11.61 22.78
CA ASN A 24 -3.28 -11.24 22.99
C ASN A 24 -3.84 -11.93 24.24
N SER A 25 -4.74 -11.25 24.94
CA SER A 25 -5.44 -11.82 26.06
C SER A 25 -6.35 -12.97 25.61
N GLN A 26 -6.32 -14.07 26.35
CA GLN A 26 -7.22 -15.21 26.11
C GLN A 26 -8.69 -14.81 26.32
N LEU A 27 -8.96 -13.90 27.24
CA LEU A 27 -10.32 -13.46 27.56
C LEU A 27 -10.90 -12.51 26.54
N THR A 28 -10.13 -11.53 26.10
CA THR A 28 -10.63 -10.41 25.26
C THR A 28 -10.14 -10.45 23.82
N GLY A 29 -9.06 -11.17 23.52
CA GLY A 29 -8.42 -11.20 22.21
C GLY A 29 -8.56 -12.52 21.44
N ARG A 30 -9.25 -13.52 22.01
CA ARG A 30 -9.46 -14.79 21.32
C ARG A 30 -10.53 -14.67 20.25
N ILE A 31 -10.15 -14.95 19.01
CA ILE A 31 -11.07 -15.02 17.87
C ILE A 31 -11.61 -16.45 17.73
N THR A 32 -12.92 -16.56 17.50
CA THR A 32 -13.62 -17.82 17.26
C THR A 32 -14.57 -17.65 16.08
N GLU A 33 -15.18 -18.73 15.63
CA GLU A 33 -16.21 -18.71 14.56
C GLU A 33 -17.45 -17.84 14.91
N ARG A 34 -17.62 -17.51 16.20
CA ARG A 34 -18.73 -16.67 16.67
C ARG A 34 -18.34 -15.20 16.83
N THR A 35 -17.08 -14.84 16.61
CA THR A 35 -16.60 -13.46 16.72
C THR A 35 -17.23 -12.61 15.62
N LYS A 36 -17.94 -11.54 16.00
CA LYS A 36 -18.61 -10.60 15.08
C LYS A 36 -17.92 -9.25 15.05
N ASP A 37 -17.42 -8.81 16.20
CA ASP A 37 -16.78 -7.50 16.35
C ASP A 37 -15.32 -7.72 16.75
N VAL A 38 -14.43 -6.99 16.09
CA VAL A 38 -12.99 -7.06 16.36
C VAL A 38 -12.41 -5.66 16.57
N PHE A 39 -11.53 -5.56 17.53
CA PHE A 39 -10.65 -4.41 17.69
C PHE A 39 -9.32 -4.72 17.03
N ILE A 40 -8.89 -3.88 16.09
CA ILE A 40 -7.66 -4.09 15.32
C ILE A 40 -6.65 -3.05 15.77
N GLU A 41 -5.48 -3.53 16.15
CA GLU A 41 -4.35 -2.72 16.55
C GLU A 41 -3.14 -3.08 15.69
N CYS A 42 -2.47 -2.05 15.17
CA CYS A 42 -1.20 -2.16 14.47
C CYS A 42 -0.13 -1.44 15.29
N SER A 43 0.94 -2.14 15.62
CA SER A 43 2.06 -1.61 16.40
C SER A 43 3.36 -1.66 15.60
N GLY A 44 4.20 -0.66 15.75
CA GLY A 44 5.49 -0.60 15.06
C GLY A 44 6.19 0.75 15.26
N PHE A 45 7.27 0.96 14.54
CA PHE A 45 8.12 2.14 14.66
C PHE A 45 7.84 3.25 13.65
N ASP A 46 7.10 2.95 12.57
CA ASP A 46 6.75 3.90 11.53
C ASP A 46 5.23 4.06 11.43
N LEU A 47 4.74 5.24 11.77
CA LEU A 47 3.31 5.54 11.79
C LEU A 47 2.67 5.49 10.38
N GLY A 48 3.41 5.86 9.34
CA GLY A 48 2.92 5.80 7.96
C GLY A 48 2.65 4.38 7.51
N ILE A 49 3.59 3.48 7.78
CA ILE A 49 3.47 2.04 7.52
C ILE A 49 2.31 1.45 8.31
N LEU A 50 2.19 1.78 9.60
CA LEU A 50 1.12 1.27 10.45
C LEU A 50 -0.27 1.66 9.94
N LYS A 51 -0.45 2.92 9.51
CA LYS A 51 -1.70 3.39 8.91
C LYS A 51 -2.04 2.62 7.65
N THR A 52 -1.08 2.40 6.78
CA THR A 52 -1.29 1.65 5.54
C THR A 52 -1.64 0.18 5.83
N CYS A 53 -0.93 -0.46 6.76
CA CYS A 53 -1.25 -1.82 7.20
C CYS A 53 -2.68 -1.92 7.77
N LEU A 54 -3.06 -0.96 8.61
CA LEU A 54 -4.41 -0.91 9.16
C LEU A 54 -5.45 -0.74 8.05
N ASN A 55 -5.22 0.17 7.09
CA ASN A 55 -6.11 0.39 5.96
C ASN A 55 -6.30 -0.87 5.12
N ILE A 56 -5.22 -1.62 4.83
CA ILE A 56 -5.28 -2.89 4.10
C ILE A 56 -6.16 -3.90 4.85
N ILE A 57 -5.95 -4.06 6.15
CA ILE A 57 -6.68 -5.04 6.96
C ILE A 57 -8.16 -4.69 7.04
N VAL A 58 -8.50 -3.44 7.36
CA VAL A 58 -9.91 -3.04 7.53
C VAL A 58 -10.68 -3.06 6.21
N THR A 59 -10.04 -2.68 5.10
CA THR A 59 -10.67 -2.73 3.77
C THR A 59 -10.87 -4.18 3.30
N PHE A 60 -9.93 -5.07 3.57
CA PHE A 60 -10.10 -6.50 3.33
C PHE A 60 -11.30 -7.07 4.12
N LEU A 61 -11.41 -6.72 5.41
CA LEU A 61 -12.55 -7.15 6.22
C LEU A 61 -13.88 -6.54 5.74
N ALA A 62 -13.87 -5.32 5.24
CA ALA A 62 -15.05 -4.70 4.64
C ALA A 62 -15.50 -5.41 3.36
N GLU A 63 -14.55 -5.86 2.52
CA GLU A 63 -14.84 -6.60 1.28
C GLU A 63 -15.58 -7.92 1.56
N ILE A 64 -15.31 -8.57 2.68
CA ILE A 64 -16.02 -9.79 3.10
C ILE A 64 -17.27 -9.50 3.93
N GLY A 65 -17.74 -8.25 3.98
CA GLY A 65 -19.01 -7.83 4.58
C GLY A 65 -18.91 -7.18 5.95
N GLY A 66 -17.71 -6.83 6.42
CA GLY A 66 -17.50 -6.11 7.67
C GLY A 66 -17.84 -4.62 7.57
N ASN A 67 -18.21 -4.00 8.67
CA ASN A 67 -18.38 -2.56 8.80
C ASN A 67 -17.16 -1.94 9.48
N ILE A 68 -16.61 -0.86 8.89
CA ILE A 68 -15.46 -0.16 9.45
C ILE A 68 -15.93 0.95 10.38
N TYR A 69 -15.44 0.94 11.61
CA TYR A 69 -15.66 2.01 12.58
C TYR A 69 -14.36 2.73 12.87
N GLN A 70 -14.41 4.06 12.90
CA GLN A 70 -13.26 4.89 13.25
C GLN A 70 -13.12 5.05 14.75
N MET A 71 -11.88 5.18 15.20
CA MET A 71 -11.52 5.50 16.57
C MET A 71 -10.75 6.83 16.65
N GLU A 72 -10.91 7.57 17.73
CA GLU A 72 -10.07 8.71 18.04
C GLU A 72 -8.96 8.29 19.00
N ILE A 73 -7.71 8.39 18.56
CA ILE A 73 -6.53 8.18 19.40
C ILE A 73 -6.14 9.53 20.00
N GLN A 74 -5.98 9.56 21.32
CA GLN A 74 -5.50 10.73 22.03
C GLN A 74 -4.08 10.47 22.55
N TYR A 75 -3.14 11.28 22.09
CA TYR A 75 -1.74 11.21 22.54
C TYR A 75 -1.51 12.15 23.70
N LYS A 76 -1.09 11.62 24.85
CA LYS A 76 -0.70 12.44 26.01
C LYS A 76 0.82 12.65 25.97
N GLY A 77 1.23 13.85 25.63
CA GLY A 77 2.63 14.28 25.80
C GLY A 77 3.64 13.86 24.72
N LEU A 78 3.21 13.36 23.58
CA LEU A 78 4.09 12.98 22.47
C LEU A 78 3.72 13.70 21.17
N ILE A 79 4.64 14.51 20.70
CA ILE A 79 4.88 14.97 19.30
C ILE A 79 3.64 15.30 18.45
N GLY A 80 3.35 16.58 18.33
CA GLY A 80 2.74 17.24 17.16
C GLY A 80 1.22 17.24 17.06
N LYS A 81 0.53 16.12 17.13
CA LYS A 81 -0.94 16.05 17.11
C LYS A 81 -1.46 15.46 18.41
N SER A 82 -2.35 16.20 19.09
CA SER A 82 -2.97 15.70 20.33
C SER A 82 -4.03 14.62 20.11
N LYS A 83 -4.60 14.56 18.88
CA LYS A 83 -5.67 13.63 18.52
C LYS A 83 -5.55 13.19 17.06
N GLU A 84 -5.91 11.94 16.79
CA GLU A 84 -5.95 11.36 15.46
C GLU A 84 -7.12 10.38 15.31
N LYS A 85 -7.78 10.39 14.16
CA LYS A 85 -8.81 9.40 13.82
C LYS A 85 -8.21 8.31 12.95
N THR A 86 -8.50 7.06 13.27
CA THR A 86 -8.04 5.88 12.52
C THR A 86 -9.20 4.89 12.32
N PRO A 87 -9.25 4.16 11.20
CA PRO A 87 -8.40 4.31 10.01
C PRO A 87 -8.70 5.62 9.26
N ASP A 88 -7.70 6.14 8.55
CA ASP A 88 -7.88 7.23 7.58
C ASP A 88 -7.97 6.62 6.18
N LEU A 89 -9.19 6.57 5.64
CA LEU A 89 -9.49 5.97 4.35
C LEU A 89 -9.61 7.01 3.23
N ALA A 90 -9.14 8.24 3.45
CA ALA A 90 -9.11 9.26 2.41
C ALA A 90 -8.13 8.85 1.29
N PRO A 91 -8.54 8.92 0.01
CA PRO A 91 -7.65 8.63 -1.11
C PRO A 91 -6.57 9.72 -1.23
N ARG A 92 -5.42 9.33 -1.78
CA ARG A 92 -4.36 10.27 -2.17
C ARG A 92 -4.52 10.65 -3.63
N ASN A 93 -4.16 11.89 -3.98
CA ASN A 93 -4.18 12.33 -5.37
C ASN A 93 -2.78 12.37 -5.95
N MET A 94 -2.60 11.80 -7.15
CA MET A 94 -1.36 11.86 -7.92
C MET A 94 -1.68 12.24 -9.36
N LYS A 95 -0.86 13.11 -9.94
CA LYS A 95 -0.96 13.46 -11.37
C LYS A 95 -0.38 12.34 -12.22
N ILE A 96 -0.98 12.12 -13.39
CA ILE A 96 -0.45 11.26 -14.44
C ILE A 96 -0.46 12.01 -15.76
N SER A 97 0.61 11.89 -16.53
CA SER A 97 0.77 12.50 -17.85
C SER A 97 0.49 11.47 -18.93
N LEU A 98 -0.45 11.77 -19.81
CA LEU A 98 -0.72 10.94 -20.99
C LEU A 98 0.51 10.83 -21.91
N GLU A 99 1.26 11.94 -22.05
CA GLU A 99 2.48 11.97 -22.85
C GLU A 99 3.54 11.03 -22.28
N ASN A 100 3.82 11.11 -20.96
CA ASN A 100 4.76 10.22 -20.29
C ASN A 100 4.30 8.76 -20.38
N THR A 101 3.01 8.50 -20.19
CA THR A 101 2.44 7.17 -20.32
C THR A 101 2.70 6.60 -21.71
N ASN A 102 2.35 7.31 -22.76
CA ASN A 102 2.58 6.88 -24.14
C ASN A 102 4.06 6.68 -24.44
N LYS A 103 4.91 7.59 -23.97
CA LYS A 103 6.36 7.51 -24.17
C LYS A 103 6.99 6.30 -23.48
N LEU A 104 6.61 6.03 -22.23
CA LEU A 104 7.18 4.91 -21.48
C LEU A 104 6.66 3.55 -21.96
N LEU A 105 5.40 3.48 -22.36
CA LEU A 105 4.79 2.24 -22.84
C LEU A 105 4.99 1.98 -24.34
N GLY A 106 5.43 2.98 -25.10
CA GLY A 106 5.56 2.86 -26.55
C GLY A 106 4.21 2.71 -27.27
N VAL A 107 3.14 3.33 -26.75
CA VAL A 107 1.78 3.25 -27.29
C VAL A 107 1.24 4.65 -27.64
N ASP A 108 0.14 4.72 -28.38
CA ASP A 108 -0.57 5.98 -28.68
C ASP A 108 -2.03 5.88 -28.18
N ILE A 109 -2.19 5.72 -26.87
CA ILE A 109 -3.52 5.76 -26.26
C ILE A 109 -4.00 7.20 -26.10
N LYS A 110 -5.32 7.38 -26.10
CA LYS A 110 -5.97 8.67 -25.88
C LYS A 110 -6.45 8.81 -24.42
N GLU A 111 -6.72 10.04 -23.98
CA GLU A 111 -7.18 10.36 -22.62
C GLU A 111 -8.35 9.48 -22.16
N LYS A 112 -9.30 9.19 -23.07
CA LYS A 112 -10.44 8.31 -22.78
C LYS A 112 -10.00 6.88 -22.47
N GLN A 113 -9.02 6.38 -23.22
CA GLN A 113 -8.48 5.02 -23.00
C GLN A 113 -7.67 4.95 -21.72
N LEU A 114 -6.83 5.96 -21.46
CA LEU A 114 -6.08 6.08 -20.19
C LEU A 114 -7.04 6.01 -19.00
N LYS A 115 -8.12 6.80 -19.03
CA LYS A 115 -9.16 6.76 -17.99
C LYS A 115 -9.74 5.35 -17.81
N GLN A 116 -10.12 4.69 -18.90
CA GLN A 116 -10.70 3.34 -18.84
C GLN A 116 -9.73 2.31 -18.26
N LEU A 117 -8.43 2.42 -18.59
CA LEU A 117 -7.40 1.52 -18.08
C LEU A 117 -7.18 1.73 -16.58
N LEU A 118 -7.12 2.97 -16.14
CA LEU A 118 -7.04 3.31 -14.71
C LEU A 118 -8.28 2.83 -13.93
N GLU A 119 -9.47 3.00 -14.50
CA GLU A 119 -10.72 2.51 -13.88
C GLU A 119 -10.75 0.98 -13.76
N LYS A 120 -10.19 0.23 -14.72
CA LYS A 120 -10.03 -1.24 -14.62
C LYS A 120 -9.13 -1.65 -13.44
N MET A 121 -8.16 -0.80 -13.07
CA MET A 121 -7.28 -1.02 -11.92
C MET A 121 -7.86 -0.50 -10.61
N GLY A 122 -9.12 -0.03 -10.62
CA GLY A 122 -9.81 0.43 -9.42
C GLY A 122 -9.53 1.88 -9.03
N TYR A 123 -8.95 2.68 -9.93
CA TYR A 123 -8.70 4.10 -9.70
C TYR A 123 -9.86 4.97 -10.19
N ASN A 124 -10.08 6.08 -9.50
CA ASN A 124 -10.84 7.20 -10.05
C ASN A 124 -9.88 8.16 -10.76
N TYR A 125 -10.25 8.56 -11.99
CA TYR A 125 -9.47 9.52 -12.77
C TYR A 125 -10.30 10.75 -13.12
N LYS A 126 -9.83 11.92 -12.68
CA LYS A 126 -10.49 13.19 -12.93
C LYS A 126 -9.47 14.33 -13.00
N ASN A 127 -9.62 15.22 -13.98
CA ASN A 127 -8.78 16.41 -14.14
C ASN A 127 -7.27 16.08 -14.18
N LYS A 128 -6.87 15.03 -14.89
CA LYS A 128 -5.49 14.53 -15.00
C LYS A 128 -4.88 14.12 -13.65
N ALA A 129 -5.70 13.84 -12.66
CA ALA A 129 -5.31 13.31 -11.38
C ALA A 129 -5.99 11.96 -11.14
N VAL A 130 -5.25 11.06 -10.54
CA VAL A 130 -5.67 9.73 -10.11
C VAL A 130 -5.88 9.76 -8.62
N GLU A 131 -7.06 9.33 -8.16
CA GLU A 131 -7.32 9.07 -6.76
C GLU A 131 -6.83 7.67 -6.40
N ILE A 132 -5.77 7.61 -5.61
CA ILE A 132 -5.12 6.37 -5.18
C ILE A 132 -5.82 5.90 -3.91
N PRO A 133 -6.39 4.67 -3.90
CA PRO A 133 -7.01 4.11 -2.71
C PRO A 133 -6.07 4.03 -1.51
N PRO A 134 -6.56 4.18 -0.28
CA PRO A 134 -5.73 4.25 0.92
C PRO A 134 -5.01 2.94 1.29
N TRP A 135 -5.36 1.83 0.65
CA TRP A 135 -4.70 0.53 0.82
C TRP A 135 -3.58 0.26 -0.19
N ARG A 136 -3.41 1.10 -1.22
CA ARG A 136 -2.31 0.99 -2.19
C ARG A 136 -1.05 1.63 -1.61
N ALA A 137 -0.20 0.79 -1.03
CA ALA A 137 1.08 1.19 -0.43
C ALA A 137 2.20 1.33 -1.47
N ASP A 138 2.04 0.67 -2.58
CA ASP A 138 3.00 0.48 -3.67
C ASP A 138 3.10 1.69 -4.61
N ILE A 139 2.07 2.52 -4.69
CA ILE A 139 2.04 3.68 -5.57
C ILE A 139 2.77 4.86 -4.93
N LEU A 140 4.02 5.05 -5.28
CA LEU A 140 4.90 6.11 -4.77
C LEU A 140 5.15 7.22 -5.80
N HIS A 141 5.18 6.85 -7.08
CA HIS A 141 5.52 7.72 -8.20
C HIS A 141 4.57 7.54 -9.37
N GLU A 142 4.59 8.47 -10.33
CA GLU A 142 3.80 8.39 -11.56
C GLU A 142 4.05 7.10 -12.35
N VAL A 143 5.29 6.60 -12.32
CA VAL A 143 5.68 5.39 -13.04
C VAL A 143 4.94 4.15 -12.53
N ASP A 144 4.59 4.10 -11.26
CA ASP A 144 3.83 2.99 -10.67
C ASP A 144 2.40 2.96 -11.25
N LEU A 145 1.80 4.14 -11.46
CA LEU A 145 0.50 4.24 -12.15
C LEU A 145 0.61 3.85 -13.63
N ILE A 146 1.72 4.18 -14.29
CA ILE A 146 1.96 3.80 -15.68
C ILE A 146 2.14 2.29 -15.80
N GLU A 147 2.77 1.64 -14.83
CA GLU A 147 2.86 0.18 -14.76
C GLU A 147 1.46 -0.45 -14.64
N ASP A 148 0.60 0.07 -13.78
CA ASP A 148 -0.78 -0.40 -13.66
C ASP A 148 -1.57 -0.18 -14.97
N VAL A 149 -1.33 0.91 -15.69
CA VAL A 149 -1.89 1.12 -17.03
C VAL A 149 -1.40 0.05 -18.00
N ALA A 150 -0.13 -0.33 -17.97
CA ALA A 150 0.42 -1.42 -18.80
C ALA A 150 -0.24 -2.78 -18.49
N ILE A 151 -0.44 -3.06 -17.20
CA ILE A 151 -1.15 -4.28 -16.75
C ILE A 151 -2.58 -4.29 -17.30
N ALA A 152 -3.31 -3.18 -17.15
CA ALA A 152 -4.69 -3.05 -17.62
C ALA A 152 -4.82 -3.08 -19.17
N TYR A 153 -3.79 -2.59 -19.86
CA TYR A 153 -3.68 -2.64 -21.33
C TYR A 153 -3.46 -4.08 -21.82
N GLY A 154 -2.73 -4.88 -21.05
CA GLY A 154 -2.36 -6.26 -21.34
C GLY A 154 -0.99 -6.35 -21.98
N TYR A 155 -0.07 -7.05 -21.33
CA TYR A 155 1.30 -7.21 -21.83
C TYR A 155 1.36 -7.92 -23.18
N GLU A 156 0.40 -8.76 -23.48
CA GLU A 156 0.25 -9.47 -24.74
C GLU A 156 -0.05 -8.55 -25.93
N ASN A 157 -0.48 -7.32 -25.68
CA ASN A 157 -0.77 -6.32 -26.72
C ASN A 157 0.44 -5.46 -27.08
N PHE A 158 1.56 -5.59 -26.37
CA PHE A 158 2.80 -4.89 -26.71
C PHE A 158 3.55 -5.67 -27.80
N ILE A 159 3.93 -4.96 -28.84
CA ILE A 159 4.77 -5.52 -29.93
C ILE A 159 6.21 -5.11 -29.62
N PRO A 160 7.08 -6.06 -29.22
CA PRO A 160 8.47 -5.74 -28.95
C PRO A 160 9.20 -5.36 -30.24
N GLU A 161 9.85 -4.20 -30.23
CA GLU A 161 10.68 -3.73 -31.33
C GLU A 161 12.15 -3.81 -30.93
N ILE A 162 12.98 -4.33 -31.81
CA ILE A 162 14.43 -4.30 -31.62
C ILE A 162 14.89 -2.91 -32.04
N PRO A 163 15.52 -2.12 -31.12
CA PRO A 163 15.98 -0.79 -31.48
C PRO A 163 17.09 -0.87 -32.56
N GLU A 164 16.98 -0.04 -33.57
CA GLU A 164 18.01 0.13 -34.61
C GLU A 164 19.22 0.88 -34.04
N ILE A 165 19.87 0.32 -33.05
CA ILE A 165 21.08 0.87 -32.44
C ILE A 165 22.25 -0.01 -32.84
N SER A 166 23.16 0.52 -33.64
CA SER A 166 24.45 -0.17 -33.89
C SER A 166 25.34 -0.02 -32.67
N THR A 167 25.27 -1.01 -31.79
CA THR A 167 26.20 -1.13 -30.66
C THR A 167 27.18 -2.25 -30.98
N ILE A 168 28.49 -1.98 -30.78
CA ILE A 168 29.51 -3.03 -30.77
C ILE A 168 29.42 -3.67 -29.39
N GLY A 169 28.83 -4.86 -29.32
CA GLY A 169 28.81 -5.64 -28.08
C GLY A 169 30.22 -6.09 -27.72
N GLY A 170 30.57 -5.97 -26.45
CA GLY A 170 31.83 -6.50 -25.90
C GLY A 170 31.57 -7.21 -24.59
N GLU A 171 32.23 -8.32 -24.36
CA GLU A 171 32.20 -9.02 -23.08
C GLU A 171 33.26 -8.40 -22.14
N ASP A 172 32.87 -8.13 -20.90
CA ASP A 172 33.80 -7.65 -19.87
C ASP A 172 34.95 -8.63 -19.70
N PRO A 173 36.22 -8.18 -19.70
CA PRO A 173 37.37 -9.05 -19.51
C PRO A 173 37.32 -9.93 -18.25
N ALA A 174 36.72 -9.41 -17.15
CA ALA A 174 36.54 -10.15 -15.92
C ALA A 174 35.56 -11.33 -16.08
N GLU A 175 34.51 -11.17 -16.91
CA GLU A 175 33.57 -12.25 -17.19
C GLU A 175 34.19 -13.34 -18.05
N LYS A 176 35.14 -13.00 -18.96
CA LYS A 176 35.91 -14.00 -19.70
C LYS A 176 36.78 -14.85 -18.80
N VAL A 177 37.41 -14.21 -17.79
CA VAL A 177 38.25 -14.94 -16.81
C VAL A 177 37.37 -15.85 -15.95
N LYS A 178 36.23 -15.40 -15.47
CA LYS A 178 35.29 -16.23 -14.68
C LYS A 178 34.82 -17.48 -15.43
N LYS A 179 34.60 -17.37 -16.73
CA LYS A 179 34.19 -18.52 -17.58
C LYS A 179 35.32 -19.53 -17.82
N SER A 180 36.58 -19.15 -17.60
CA SER A 180 37.73 -19.99 -17.80
C SER A 180 38.20 -20.73 -16.55
N ILE A 181 37.59 -20.46 -15.40
CA ILE A 181 37.81 -21.12 -14.12
C ILE A 181 36.71 -22.16 -13.88
#